data_ea1a02f5f3d834ea6dc11fd6f5769411
#
_entry.id   ea1a02f5f3d834ea6dc11fd6f5769411
#
_cell.length_a   1.000
_cell.length_b   1.000
_cell.length_c   1.000
_cell.angle_alpha   90.00
_cell.angle_beta   90.00
_cell.angle_gamma   90.00
#
_symmetry.space_group_name_H-M   'P 1'
#
loop_
_entity.id
_entity.type
_entity.pdbx_description
1 polymer ?
#
loop_
_entity_poly.entity_id
_entity_poly.type
_entity_poly.pdbx_seq_one_letter_code
_entity_poly.pdbx_strand_id
1 'polypeptide(L)'
;MTYTMNDIAYWGVLPSLSSDPGTRDSLVTIMSIFVCIGQFSVAGVVPVVIAGNAVNAYRVVALIVALALVGFQMLTAFGIQERNRKEQTEKLSLKDMYRIFARNDQLVAAGIASIFFNITCNILIIFGVNFFYIEYGYSESGNLVFYFTVMYGLGMLISQASYAWLAKHFSREKILTVCFIVLLAGYACFM
;
A
#
# COMPACT_ATOMS: atom_id res chain seq x y z
N MET A 1 -14.94 -8.88 0.36
CA MET A 1 -14.39 -10.21 0.69
C MET A 1 -13.30 -10.67 -0.27
N THR A 2 -13.55 -10.71 -1.57
CA THR A 2 -12.56 -11.18 -2.57
C THR A 2 -11.23 -10.43 -2.58
N TYR A 3 -11.24 -9.09 -2.44
CA TYR A 3 -10.03 -8.26 -2.37
C TYR A 3 -9.14 -8.66 -1.18
N THR A 4 -9.71 -8.75 0.02
CA THR A 4 -8.95 -9.08 1.23
C THR A 4 -8.32 -10.48 1.15
N MET A 5 -9.06 -11.46 0.61
CA MET A 5 -8.52 -12.81 0.42
C MET A 5 -7.35 -12.83 -0.56
N ASN A 6 -7.46 -12.06 -1.64
CA ASN A 6 -6.41 -11.91 -2.62
C ASN A 6 -5.17 -11.22 -2.03
N ASP A 7 -5.37 -10.16 -1.27
CA ASP A 7 -4.30 -9.39 -0.63
C ASP A 7 -3.54 -10.25 0.40
N ILE A 8 -4.24 -11.00 1.23
CA ILE A 8 -3.64 -11.93 2.19
C ILE A 8 -2.84 -13.01 1.46
N ALA A 9 -3.38 -13.59 0.39
CA ALA A 9 -2.69 -14.61 -0.40
C ALA A 9 -1.43 -14.05 -1.05
N TYR A 10 -1.50 -12.83 -1.61
CA TYR A 10 -0.38 -12.16 -2.26
C TYR A 10 0.78 -11.89 -1.28
N TRP A 11 0.49 -11.31 -0.11
CA TRP A 11 1.51 -11.07 0.90
C TRP A 11 1.99 -12.37 1.58
N GLY A 12 1.14 -13.39 1.65
CA GLY A 12 1.48 -14.71 2.19
C GLY A 12 2.47 -15.51 1.34
N VAL A 13 2.59 -15.19 0.05
CA VAL A 13 3.58 -15.83 -0.84
C VAL A 13 5.01 -15.36 -0.53
N LEU A 14 5.20 -14.13 -0.04
CA LEU A 14 6.52 -13.56 0.22
C LEU A 14 7.45 -14.43 1.10
N PRO A 15 6.99 -14.98 2.24
CA PRO A 15 7.81 -15.87 3.06
C PRO A 15 8.19 -17.17 2.36
N SER A 16 7.39 -17.63 1.39
CA SER A 16 7.65 -18.87 0.64
C SER A 16 8.67 -18.71 -0.49
N LEU A 17 8.89 -17.46 -0.96
CA LEU A 17 9.82 -17.17 -2.05
C LEU A 17 11.30 -17.19 -1.61
N SER A 18 11.60 -16.79 -0.37
CA SER A 18 12.96 -16.78 0.17
C SER A 18 13.00 -17.03 1.67
N SER A 19 13.94 -17.86 2.09
CA SER A 19 14.26 -18.09 3.51
C SER A 19 15.28 -17.08 4.05
N ASP A 20 15.99 -16.36 3.17
CA ASP A 20 16.97 -15.34 3.56
C ASP A 20 16.29 -14.00 3.90
N PRO A 21 16.50 -13.45 5.12
CA PRO A 21 15.87 -12.20 5.54
C PRO A 21 16.22 -11.00 4.63
N GLY A 22 17.47 -10.89 4.17
CA GLY A 22 17.92 -9.78 3.33
C GLY A 22 17.27 -9.79 1.94
N THR A 23 17.15 -10.97 1.35
CA THR A 23 16.43 -11.18 0.08
C THR A 23 14.95 -10.87 0.24
N ARG A 24 14.34 -11.25 1.38
CA ARG A 24 12.93 -10.98 1.67
C ARG A 24 12.66 -9.47 1.79
N ASP A 25 13.50 -8.71 2.50
CA ASP A 25 13.38 -7.26 2.62
C ASP A 25 13.48 -6.57 1.25
N SER A 26 14.36 -7.06 0.37
CA SER A 26 14.49 -6.56 -1.01
C SER A 26 13.24 -6.86 -1.85
N LEU A 27 12.68 -8.06 -1.74
CA LEU A 27 11.45 -8.44 -2.43
C LEU A 27 10.26 -7.58 -1.97
N VAL A 28 10.10 -7.37 -0.66
CA VAL A 28 9.07 -6.48 -0.11
C VAL A 28 9.20 -5.07 -0.68
N THR A 29 10.42 -4.54 -0.74
CA THR A 29 10.69 -3.20 -1.28
C THR A 29 10.28 -3.10 -2.75
N ILE A 30 10.68 -4.06 -3.58
CA ILE A 30 10.34 -4.10 -5.01
C ILE A 30 8.82 -4.19 -5.19
N MET A 31 8.15 -5.11 -4.47
CA MET A 31 6.69 -5.26 -4.53
C MET A 31 5.98 -3.98 -4.13
N SER A 32 6.44 -3.30 -3.07
CA SER A 32 5.88 -2.03 -2.62
C SER A 32 6.03 -0.92 -3.67
N ILE A 33 7.16 -0.86 -4.39
CA ILE A 33 7.37 0.07 -5.49
C ILE A 33 6.35 -0.17 -6.62
N PHE A 34 6.14 -1.43 -7.02
CA PHE A 34 5.13 -1.76 -8.04
C PHE A 34 3.70 -1.41 -7.59
N VAL A 35 3.37 -1.66 -6.32
CA VAL A 35 2.07 -1.26 -5.73
C VAL A 35 1.91 0.26 -5.82
N CYS A 36 2.92 1.05 -5.45
CA CYS A 36 2.90 2.51 -5.56
C CYS A 36 2.71 2.96 -7.01
N ILE A 37 3.47 2.42 -7.96
CA ILE A 37 3.34 2.75 -9.38
C ILE A 37 1.91 2.47 -9.87
N GLY A 38 1.35 1.30 -9.55
CA GLY A 38 -0.01 0.94 -9.92
C GLY A 38 -1.06 1.89 -9.33
N GLN A 39 -0.97 2.16 -8.03
CA GLN A 39 -1.90 3.03 -7.32
C GLN A 39 -1.88 4.46 -7.88
N PHE A 40 -0.70 5.03 -8.09
CA PHE A 40 -0.57 6.41 -8.57
C PHE A 40 -0.85 6.54 -10.08
N SER A 41 -0.61 5.52 -10.88
CA SER A 41 -1.02 5.49 -12.29
C SER A 41 -2.54 5.63 -12.40
N VAL A 42 -3.29 4.88 -11.61
CA VAL A 42 -4.76 4.97 -11.60
C VAL A 42 -5.21 6.32 -11.03
N ALA A 43 -4.67 6.73 -9.88
CA ALA A 43 -5.06 7.99 -9.22
C ALA A 43 -4.74 9.23 -10.07
N GLY A 44 -3.68 9.21 -10.88
CA GLY A 44 -3.32 10.32 -11.78
C GLY A 44 -4.08 10.29 -13.10
N VAL A 45 -4.28 9.13 -13.71
CA VAL A 45 -4.92 9.00 -15.02
C VAL A 45 -6.43 9.18 -14.95
N VAL A 46 -7.09 8.64 -13.94
CA VAL A 46 -8.55 8.65 -13.82
C VAL A 46 -9.14 10.07 -13.83
N PRO A 47 -8.66 11.05 -13.04
CA PRO A 47 -9.19 12.42 -13.07
C PRO A 47 -9.06 13.10 -14.42
N VAL A 48 -7.96 12.85 -15.13
CA VAL A 48 -7.69 13.44 -16.45
C VAL A 48 -8.62 12.88 -17.53
N VAL A 49 -8.85 11.57 -17.51
CA VAL A 49 -9.69 10.87 -18.50
C VAL A 49 -11.18 11.16 -18.29
N ILE A 50 -11.60 11.45 -17.07
CA ILE A 50 -13.01 11.68 -16.72
C ILE A 50 -13.48 13.08 -17.10
N ALA A 51 -12.59 14.05 -17.29
CA ALA A 51 -12.91 15.47 -17.47
C ALA A 51 -13.86 15.79 -18.65
N GLY A 52 -14.05 14.87 -19.62
CA GLY A 52 -14.91 15.12 -20.79
C GLY A 52 -16.27 14.41 -20.78
N ASN A 53 -16.32 13.13 -20.42
CA ASN A 53 -17.53 12.30 -20.41
C ASN A 53 -17.42 11.21 -19.34
N ALA A 54 -17.80 11.57 -18.12
CA ALA A 54 -17.57 10.77 -16.93
C ALA A 54 -18.11 9.33 -17.05
N VAL A 55 -19.34 9.13 -17.55
CA VAL A 55 -19.98 7.81 -17.55
C VAL A 55 -19.27 6.81 -18.46
N ASN A 56 -18.95 7.23 -19.69
CA ASN A 56 -18.27 6.34 -20.64
C ASN A 56 -16.80 6.14 -20.27
N ALA A 57 -16.13 7.19 -19.80
CA ALA A 57 -14.75 7.11 -19.33
C ALA A 57 -14.61 6.13 -18.15
N TYR A 58 -15.48 6.19 -17.16
CA TYR A 58 -15.49 5.23 -16.06
C TYR A 58 -15.71 3.79 -16.51
N ARG A 59 -16.61 3.55 -17.46
CA ARG A 59 -16.83 2.20 -18.02
C ARG A 59 -15.57 1.63 -18.67
N VAL A 60 -14.93 2.43 -19.52
CA VAL A 60 -13.72 1.99 -20.22
C VAL A 60 -12.57 1.76 -19.26
N VAL A 61 -12.32 2.69 -18.33
CA VAL A 61 -11.27 2.56 -17.32
C VAL A 61 -11.53 1.34 -16.44
N ALA A 62 -12.76 1.14 -15.96
CA ALA A 62 -13.11 -0.01 -15.12
C ALA A 62 -12.89 -1.34 -15.86
N LEU A 63 -13.23 -1.40 -17.14
CA LEU A 63 -13.02 -2.60 -17.95
C LEU A 63 -11.54 -2.89 -18.17
N ILE A 64 -10.73 -1.88 -18.48
CA ILE A 64 -9.28 -2.02 -18.65
C ILE A 64 -8.63 -2.48 -17.34
N VAL A 65 -8.98 -1.85 -16.22
CA VAL A 65 -8.43 -2.20 -14.90
C VAL A 65 -8.84 -3.62 -14.50
N ALA A 66 -10.09 -4.01 -14.75
CA ALA A 66 -10.57 -5.36 -14.44
C ALA A 66 -9.85 -6.42 -15.29
N LEU A 67 -9.67 -6.20 -16.59
CA LEU A 67 -8.92 -7.10 -17.46
C LEU A 67 -7.45 -7.20 -17.07
N ALA A 68 -6.82 -6.07 -16.75
CA ALA A 68 -5.45 -6.04 -16.25
C ALA A 68 -5.31 -6.81 -14.93
N LEU A 69 -6.24 -6.61 -13.98
CA LEU A 69 -6.24 -7.32 -12.71
C LEU A 69 -6.33 -8.84 -12.92
N VAL A 70 -7.27 -9.31 -13.73
CA VAL A 70 -7.43 -10.74 -14.02
C VAL A 70 -6.19 -11.28 -14.73
N GLY A 71 -5.66 -10.56 -15.73
CA GLY A 71 -4.47 -10.97 -16.47
C GLY A 71 -3.23 -11.09 -15.59
N PHE A 72 -2.93 -10.08 -14.77
CA PHE A 72 -1.80 -10.12 -13.85
C PHE A 72 -1.99 -11.16 -12.74
N GLN A 73 -3.22 -11.36 -12.28
CA GLN A 73 -3.51 -12.40 -11.30
C GLN A 73 -3.24 -13.81 -11.87
N MET A 74 -3.61 -14.04 -13.12
CA MET A 74 -3.30 -15.31 -13.80
C MET A 74 -1.79 -15.50 -13.98
N LEU A 75 -1.07 -14.46 -14.39
CA LEU A 75 0.40 -14.51 -14.47
C LEU A 75 1.03 -14.87 -13.13
N THR A 76 0.52 -14.29 -12.03
CA THR A 76 0.99 -14.61 -10.68
C THR A 76 0.68 -16.07 -10.31
N ALA A 77 -0.54 -16.54 -10.56
CA ALA A 77 -0.97 -17.88 -10.21
C ALA A 77 -0.19 -18.99 -10.98
N PHE A 78 0.15 -18.75 -12.24
CA PHE A 78 0.88 -19.71 -13.06
C PHE A 78 2.40 -19.53 -13.01
N GLY A 79 2.89 -18.31 -12.71
CA GLY A 79 4.32 -17.99 -12.73
C GLY A 79 5.04 -18.27 -11.42
N ILE A 80 4.35 -18.25 -10.29
CA ILE A 80 4.98 -18.48 -9.00
C ILE A 80 5.05 -19.98 -8.68
N GLN A 81 6.26 -20.51 -8.58
CA GLN A 81 6.52 -21.83 -8.04
C GLN A 81 6.92 -21.71 -6.57
N GLU A 82 6.07 -22.16 -5.67
CA GLU A 82 6.37 -22.21 -4.24
C GLU A 82 7.49 -23.22 -3.97
N ARG A 83 8.70 -22.74 -3.73
CA ARG A 83 9.90 -23.57 -3.55
C ARG A 83 9.96 -24.27 -2.20
N ASN A 84 9.29 -23.74 -1.18
CA ASN A 84 9.35 -24.21 0.22
C ASN A 84 8.03 -24.80 0.74
N ARG A 85 7.22 -25.39 -0.11
CA ARG A 85 5.93 -26.01 0.27
C ARG A 85 6.03 -27.17 1.27
N LYS A 86 7.25 -27.60 1.63
CA LYS A 86 7.50 -28.76 2.51
C LYS A 86 7.61 -28.42 4.00
N GLU A 87 7.68 -27.15 4.39
CA GLU A 87 7.53 -26.83 5.80
C GLU A 87 6.05 -26.93 6.15
N GLN A 88 5.78 -27.94 6.95
CA GLN A 88 4.49 -28.37 7.46
C GLN A 88 3.58 -27.20 7.74
N THR A 89 2.57 -27.05 6.91
CA THR A 89 1.42 -26.21 7.23
C THR A 89 0.67 -26.95 8.34
N GLU A 90 1.09 -26.78 9.60
CA GLU A 90 0.24 -27.13 10.72
C GLU A 90 -1.08 -26.41 10.49
N LYS A 91 -2.15 -27.17 10.39
CA LYS A 91 -3.50 -26.62 10.24
C LYS A 91 -3.86 -25.89 11.54
N LEU A 92 -3.41 -24.65 11.66
CA LEU A 92 -3.73 -23.79 12.79
C LEU A 92 -5.24 -23.54 12.80
N SER A 93 -5.90 -23.97 13.88
CA SER A 93 -7.29 -23.60 14.13
C SER A 93 -7.40 -22.09 14.35
N LEU A 94 -8.54 -21.47 13.97
CA LEU A 94 -8.80 -20.06 14.29
C LEU A 94 -8.64 -19.74 15.78
N LYS A 95 -8.93 -20.72 16.64
CA LYS A 95 -8.73 -20.60 18.09
C LYS A 95 -7.26 -20.54 18.47
N ASP A 96 -6.40 -21.27 17.77
CA ASP A 96 -4.95 -21.25 18.01
C ASP A 96 -4.32 -19.96 17.50
N MET A 97 -4.78 -19.46 16.35
CA MET A 97 -4.39 -18.14 15.83
C MET A 97 -4.75 -17.01 16.81
N TYR A 98 -5.97 -17.02 17.35
CA TYR A 98 -6.38 -16.04 18.35
C TYR A 98 -5.55 -16.16 19.63
N ARG A 99 -5.25 -17.40 20.10
CA ARG A 99 -4.43 -17.64 21.27
C ARG A 99 -2.98 -17.15 21.08
N ILE A 100 -2.39 -17.36 19.90
CA ILE A 100 -1.04 -16.88 19.55
C ILE A 100 -1.04 -15.35 19.56
N PHE A 101 -2.03 -14.73 18.94
CA PHE A 101 -2.17 -13.27 18.90
C PHE A 101 -2.33 -12.70 20.32
N ALA A 102 -3.26 -13.23 21.12
CA ALA A 102 -3.55 -12.72 22.46
C ALA A 102 -2.41 -12.96 23.49
N ARG A 103 -1.52 -13.93 23.22
CA ARG A 103 -0.36 -14.21 24.10
C ARG A 103 0.90 -13.42 23.74
N ASN A 104 0.91 -12.76 22.60
CA ASN A 104 2.08 -12.02 22.14
C ASN A 104 1.80 -10.52 22.21
N ASP A 105 2.20 -9.90 23.32
CA ASP A 105 1.98 -8.46 23.57
C ASP A 105 2.61 -7.59 22.48
N GLN A 106 3.75 -7.99 21.91
CA GLN A 106 4.39 -7.25 20.82
C GLN A 106 3.56 -7.32 19.54
N LEU A 107 2.95 -8.47 19.24
CA LEU A 107 2.09 -8.64 18.09
C LEU A 107 0.80 -7.83 18.22
N VAL A 108 0.23 -7.79 19.42
CA VAL A 108 -0.95 -6.95 19.73
C VAL A 108 -0.60 -5.47 19.58
N ALA A 109 0.52 -5.02 20.15
CA ALA A 109 0.97 -3.63 20.04
C ALA A 109 1.23 -3.23 18.58
N ALA A 110 1.91 -4.09 17.79
CA ALA A 110 2.13 -3.87 16.37
C ALA A 110 0.82 -3.82 15.58
N GLY A 111 -0.14 -4.68 15.90
CA GLY A 111 -1.47 -4.70 15.28
C GLY A 111 -2.24 -3.40 15.54
N ILE A 112 -2.27 -2.95 16.79
CA ILE A 112 -2.91 -1.67 17.16
C ILE A 112 -2.23 -0.50 16.46
N ALA A 113 -0.90 -0.44 16.48
CA ALA A 113 -0.14 0.60 15.78
C ALA A 113 -0.43 0.62 14.27
N SER A 114 -0.53 -0.55 13.63
CA SER A 114 -0.87 -0.68 12.21
C SER A 114 -2.29 -0.18 11.90
N ILE A 115 -3.26 -0.43 12.78
CA ILE A 115 -4.64 0.08 12.63
C ILE A 115 -4.63 1.61 12.66
N PHE A 116 -4.03 2.22 13.69
CA PHE A 116 -3.96 3.67 13.80
C PHE A 116 -3.20 4.31 12.64
N PHE A 117 -2.10 3.72 12.22
CA PHE A 117 -1.32 4.18 11.07
C PHE A 117 -2.16 4.18 9.79
N ASN A 118 -2.87 3.08 9.49
CA ASN A 118 -3.72 2.99 8.31
C ASN A 118 -4.89 3.98 8.36
N ILE A 119 -5.54 4.15 9.51
CA ILE A 119 -6.61 5.14 9.70
C ILE A 119 -6.06 6.54 9.38
N THR A 120 -4.93 6.90 9.97
CA THR A 120 -4.29 8.21 9.78
C THR A 120 -3.95 8.48 8.31
N CYS A 121 -3.31 7.53 7.63
CA CYS A 121 -2.95 7.67 6.21
C CYS A 121 -4.20 7.82 5.31
N ASN A 122 -5.24 7.03 5.55
CA ASN A 122 -6.47 7.11 4.75
C ASN A 122 -7.23 8.41 5.00
N ILE A 123 -7.32 8.88 6.24
CA ILE A 123 -7.93 10.18 6.57
C ILE A 123 -7.20 11.30 5.83
N LEU A 124 -5.86 11.32 5.85
CA LEU A 124 -5.06 12.35 5.19
C LEU A 124 -5.37 12.42 3.68
N ILE A 125 -5.38 11.26 3.01
CA ILE A 125 -5.64 11.20 1.57
C ILE A 125 -7.07 11.65 1.26
N ILE A 126 -8.06 11.10 1.95
CA ILE A 126 -9.48 11.40 1.72
C ILE A 126 -9.77 12.86 2.04
N PHE A 127 -9.26 13.36 3.17
CA PHE A 127 -9.47 14.75 3.57
C PHE A 127 -8.78 15.72 2.63
N GLY A 128 -7.53 15.45 2.23
CA GLY A 128 -6.78 16.29 1.31
C GLY A 128 -7.47 16.44 -0.04
N VAL A 129 -7.92 15.33 -0.63
CA VAL A 129 -8.64 15.36 -1.91
C VAL A 129 -9.99 16.08 -1.79
N ASN A 130 -10.77 15.78 -0.75
CA ASN A 130 -12.08 16.42 -0.55
C ASN A 130 -11.95 17.90 -0.21
N PHE A 131 -10.92 18.31 0.52
CA PHE A 131 -10.65 19.71 0.81
C PHE A 131 -10.52 20.52 -0.48
N PHE A 132 -9.74 20.06 -1.45
CA PHE A 132 -9.61 20.74 -2.73
C PHE A 132 -10.93 20.82 -3.50
N TYR A 133 -11.76 19.77 -3.47
CA TYR A 133 -13.07 19.78 -4.12
C TYR A 133 -14.05 20.74 -3.47
N ILE A 134 -14.01 20.87 -2.16
CA ILE A 134 -14.92 21.77 -1.41
C ILE A 134 -14.50 23.23 -1.58
N GLU A 135 -13.20 23.51 -1.47
CA GLU A 135 -12.68 24.90 -1.50
C GLU A 135 -12.67 25.51 -2.91
N TYR A 136 -12.28 24.72 -3.93
CA TYR A 136 -12.07 25.22 -5.29
C TYR A 136 -13.13 24.75 -6.30
N GLY A 137 -14.08 23.92 -5.89
CA GLY A 137 -15.10 23.34 -6.75
C GLY A 137 -14.56 22.26 -7.69
N TYR A 138 -15.45 21.44 -8.26
CA TYR A 138 -15.07 20.28 -9.09
C TYR A 138 -14.43 20.64 -10.42
N SER A 139 -14.72 21.83 -10.97
CA SER A 139 -14.20 22.24 -12.30
C SER A 139 -12.74 22.72 -12.24
N GLU A 140 -12.33 23.35 -11.14
CA GLU A 140 -11.00 23.95 -11.02
C GLU A 140 -10.03 23.10 -10.19
N SER A 141 -10.57 22.26 -9.29
CA SER A 141 -9.78 21.43 -8.39
C SER A 141 -9.05 20.26 -9.08
N GLY A 142 -9.45 19.86 -10.29
CA GLY A 142 -8.88 18.71 -10.97
C GLY A 142 -7.35 18.77 -11.13
N ASN A 143 -6.82 19.92 -11.49
CA ASN A 143 -5.38 20.13 -11.59
C ASN A 143 -4.68 20.13 -10.22
N LEU A 144 -5.29 20.74 -9.20
CA LEU A 144 -4.74 20.78 -7.85
C LEU A 144 -4.69 19.38 -7.23
N VAL A 145 -5.75 18.59 -7.38
CA VAL A 145 -5.80 17.19 -6.94
C VAL A 145 -4.75 16.35 -7.68
N PHE A 146 -4.56 16.59 -8.98
CA PHE A 146 -3.51 15.93 -9.75
C PHE A 146 -2.12 16.26 -9.19
N TYR A 147 -1.78 17.52 -8.97
CA TYR A 147 -0.49 17.91 -8.39
C TYR A 147 -0.29 17.35 -6.98
N PHE A 148 -1.32 17.40 -6.14
CA PHE A 148 -1.30 16.80 -4.82
C PHE A 148 -1.01 15.29 -4.88
N THR A 149 -1.69 14.57 -5.77
CA THR A 149 -1.51 13.13 -5.97
C THR A 149 -0.11 12.80 -6.47
N VAL A 150 0.41 13.57 -7.42
CA VAL A 150 1.77 13.40 -7.95
C VAL A 150 2.83 13.64 -6.87
N MET A 151 2.72 14.72 -6.12
CA MET A 151 3.65 15.02 -5.02
C MET A 151 3.63 13.95 -3.92
N TYR A 152 2.44 13.48 -3.56
CA TYR A 152 2.27 12.39 -2.61
C TYR A 152 2.92 11.09 -3.15
N GLY A 153 2.69 10.76 -4.42
CA GLY A 153 3.27 9.59 -5.08
C GLY A 153 4.79 9.64 -5.16
N LEU A 154 5.35 10.79 -5.51
CA LEU A 154 6.81 11.00 -5.52
C LEU A 154 7.40 10.84 -4.12
N GLY A 155 6.75 11.41 -3.10
CA GLY A 155 7.17 11.23 -1.71
C GLY A 155 7.17 9.75 -1.28
N MET A 156 6.15 8.98 -1.65
CA MET A 156 6.10 7.55 -1.38
C MET A 156 7.22 6.78 -2.11
N LEU A 157 7.44 7.05 -3.39
CA LEU A 157 8.50 6.37 -4.16
C LEU A 157 9.89 6.66 -3.59
N ILE A 158 10.19 7.92 -3.24
CA ILE A 158 11.45 8.32 -2.62
C ILE A 158 11.62 7.62 -1.26
N SER A 159 10.57 7.57 -0.45
CA SER A 159 10.57 6.91 0.84
C SER A 159 10.85 5.41 0.71
N GLN A 160 10.18 4.72 -0.22
CA GLN A 160 10.38 3.29 -0.48
C GLN A 160 11.79 3.00 -0.98
N ALA A 161 12.29 3.77 -1.94
CA ALA A 161 13.64 3.60 -2.47
C ALA A 161 14.73 3.85 -1.40
N SER A 162 14.49 4.83 -0.52
CA SER A 162 15.44 5.19 0.55
C SER A 162 15.44 4.18 1.70
N TYR A 163 14.34 3.44 1.90
CA TYR A 163 14.18 2.54 3.04
C TYR A 163 15.28 1.47 3.11
N ALA A 164 15.61 0.84 2.00
CA ALA A 164 16.63 -0.21 1.95
C ALA A 164 18.03 0.31 2.37
N TRP A 165 18.34 1.56 2.04
CA TRP A 165 19.59 2.22 2.45
C TRP A 165 19.53 2.62 3.93
N LEU A 166 18.43 3.22 4.38
CA LEU A 166 18.22 3.63 5.78
C LEU A 166 18.28 2.43 6.73
N ALA A 167 17.64 1.31 6.37
CA ALA A 167 17.62 0.10 7.18
C ALA A 167 18.99 -0.55 7.39
N LYS A 168 19.95 -0.29 6.48
CA LYS A 168 21.35 -0.75 6.62
C LYS A 168 22.18 0.12 7.57
N HIS A 169 21.87 1.41 7.69
CA HIS A 169 22.69 2.38 8.43
C HIS A 169 22.10 2.77 9.78
N PHE A 170 20.79 2.64 9.95
CA PHE A 170 20.08 3.08 11.15
C PHE A 170 19.24 1.94 11.77
N SER A 171 19.13 1.95 13.10
CA SER A 171 18.23 1.02 13.79
C SER A 171 16.77 1.34 13.44
N ARG A 172 15.92 0.31 13.40
CA ARG A 172 14.48 0.44 13.09
C ARG A 172 13.77 1.45 14.01
N GLU A 173 14.15 1.51 15.28
CA GLU A 173 13.62 2.47 16.25
C GLU A 173 13.91 3.93 15.86
N LYS A 174 15.14 4.23 15.43
CA LYS A 174 15.53 5.58 14.98
C LYS A 174 14.76 5.99 13.74
N ILE A 175 14.62 5.07 12.77
CA ILE A 175 13.86 5.32 11.54
C ILE A 175 12.41 5.65 11.89
N LEU A 176 11.77 4.84 12.74
CA LEU A 176 10.39 5.08 13.19
C LEU A 176 10.24 6.43 13.89
N THR A 177 11.17 6.77 14.79
CA THR A 177 11.13 8.06 15.51
C THR A 177 11.24 9.24 14.56
N VAL A 178 12.18 9.19 13.60
CA VAL A 178 12.35 10.25 12.60
C VAL A 178 11.11 10.38 11.72
N CYS A 179 10.56 9.25 11.24
CA CYS A 179 9.34 9.25 10.44
C CYS A 179 8.17 9.86 11.21
N PHE A 180 8.05 9.55 12.50
CA PHE A 180 7.00 10.13 13.35
C PHE A 180 7.13 11.65 13.51
N ILE A 181 8.36 12.16 13.72
CA ILE A 181 8.63 13.60 13.82
C ILE A 181 8.29 14.31 12.49
N VAL A 182 8.72 13.74 11.35
CA VAL A 182 8.44 14.28 10.02
C VAL A 182 6.93 14.31 9.75
N LEU A 183 6.22 13.26 10.15
CA LEU A 183 4.77 13.17 10.01
C LEU A 183 4.07 14.25 10.83
N LEU A 184 4.46 14.47 12.10
CA LEU A 184 3.92 15.55 12.94
C LEU A 184 4.21 16.93 12.36
N ALA A 185 5.43 17.16 11.84
CA ALA A 185 5.77 18.41 11.19
C ALA A 185 4.92 18.65 9.93
N GLY A 186 4.69 17.61 9.12
CA GLY A 186 3.81 17.67 7.96
C GLY A 186 2.38 18.04 8.32
N TYR A 187 1.82 17.46 9.37
CA TYR A 187 0.49 17.83 9.87
C TYR A 187 0.43 19.28 10.37
N ALA A 188 1.47 19.73 11.09
CA ALA A 188 1.52 21.12 11.58
C ALA A 188 1.63 22.13 10.43
N CYS A 189 2.27 21.78 9.31
CA CYS A 189 2.32 22.64 8.13
C CYS A 189 0.98 22.67 7.35
N PHE A 190 0.15 21.65 7.49
CA PHE A 190 -1.15 21.58 6.82
C PHE A 190 -2.27 22.30 7.58
N MET A 191 -2.12 22.51 8.89
CA MET A 191 -3.05 23.27 9.73
C MET A 191 -2.83 24.77 9.62
#